data_9f655c9415f4e1060ce8f6b4562dafd7
#
_entry.id   9f655c9415f4e1060ce8f6b4562dafd7
#
_cell.length_a   1.000
_cell.length_b   1.000
_cell.length_c   1.000
_cell.angle_alpha   90.00
_cell.angle_beta   90.00
_cell.angle_gamma   90.00
#
_symmetry.space_group_name_H-M   'P 1'
#
loop_
_entity.id
_entity.type
_entity.pdbx_description
1 polymer ?
#
loop_
_entity_poly.entity_id
_entity_poly.type
_entity_poly.pdbx_seq_one_letter_code
_entity_poly.pdbx_strand_id
1 'polypeptide(L)'
;AVSESNVIGMVGGYAIPEVNRLMHAFMAGAREMNSDVTFLVNFLDSWYDPPKAKESAFAMIDAGADVMYAERFGVADAAVERGKKAIGNVIDTANDYPGTILASALWHMEATIDKAIGAVADGSYTADDYSQYSFMAHNGGSLAIDKSLVPANVVAAIAAKEAAIRDGSFVVTINDETPVSDN
;
A
#
# COMPACT_ATOMS: atom_id res chain seq x y z
N ALA A 1 -10.83 2.14 9.18
CA ALA A 1 -11.74 1.21 9.89
C ALA A 1 -11.12 0.65 11.18
N VAL A 2 -9.78 0.53 11.25
CA VAL A 2 -9.08 -0.05 12.42
C VAL A 2 -8.26 0.98 13.22
N SER A 3 -8.07 2.18 12.70
CA SER A 3 -7.44 3.28 13.42
C SER A 3 -8.38 3.83 14.49
N GLU A 4 -7.88 4.06 15.68
CA GLU A 4 -8.58 4.68 16.81
C GLU A 4 -8.25 6.18 16.93
N SER A 5 -7.03 6.55 16.53
CA SER A 5 -6.56 7.96 16.54
C SER A 5 -7.02 8.77 15.34
N ASN A 6 -7.43 8.13 14.26
CA ASN A 6 -7.64 8.70 12.93
C ASN A 6 -6.36 9.32 12.32
N VAL A 7 -5.18 8.95 12.82
CA VAL A 7 -3.89 9.42 12.30
C VAL A 7 -3.13 8.23 11.71
N ILE A 8 -2.75 8.33 10.44
CA ILE A 8 -2.01 7.30 9.73
C ILE A 8 -0.63 7.84 9.34
N GLY A 9 0.43 7.10 9.66
CA GLY A 9 1.79 7.43 9.24
C GLY A 9 2.15 6.74 7.93
N MET A 10 2.82 7.45 7.03
CA MET A 10 3.23 6.94 5.72
C MET A 10 4.69 7.28 5.46
N VAL A 11 5.52 6.26 5.27
CA VAL A 11 6.96 6.42 4.99
C VAL A 11 7.26 5.87 3.61
N GLY A 12 7.60 6.75 2.68
CA GLY A 12 7.97 6.43 1.30
C GLY A 12 9.47 6.51 1.03
N GLY A 13 9.95 5.86 -0.05
CA GLY A 13 11.34 5.91 -0.45
C GLY A 13 11.73 7.26 -1.05
N TYR A 14 11.25 7.53 -2.25
CA TYR A 14 11.43 8.79 -2.98
C TYR A 14 10.09 9.38 -3.41
N ALA A 15 10.00 10.70 -3.45
CA ALA A 15 8.83 11.42 -3.95
C ALA A 15 8.81 11.40 -5.50
N ILE A 16 8.57 10.23 -6.08
CA ILE A 16 8.45 10.02 -7.53
C ILE A 16 7.05 9.53 -7.89
N PRO A 17 6.58 9.69 -9.13
CA PRO A 17 5.23 9.35 -9.54
C PRO A 17 4.76 7.95 -9.13
N GLU A 18 5.63 6.94 -9.23
CA GLU A 18 5.33 5.56 -8.84
C GLU A 18 4.95 5.45 -7.35
N VAL A 19 5.75 6.01 -6.45
CA VAL A 19 5.51 5.99 -5.00
C VAL A 19 4.34 6.91 -4.63
N ASN A 20 4.28 8.09 -5.25
CA ASN A 20 3.25 9.09 -4.97
C ASN A 20 1.84 8.53 -5.24
N ARG A 21 1.64 7.86 -6.40
CA ARG A 21 0.33 7.27 -6.75
C ARG A 21 -0.12 6.17 -5.80
N LEU A 22 0.82 5.35 -5.28
CA LEU A 22 0.50 4.33 -4.28
C LEU A 22 0.00 4.98 -2.99
N MET A 23 0.71 6.01 -2.50
CA MET A 23 0.34 6.71 -1.29
C MET A 23 -1.00 7.45 -1.44
N HIS A 24 -1.22 8.13 -2.57
CA HIS A 24 -2.51 8.79 -2.84
C HIS A 24 -3.67 7.81 -2.96
N ALA A 25 -3.47 6.65 -3.59
CA ALA A 25 -4.50 5.61 -3.67
C ALA A 25 -4.86 5.08 -2.27
N PHE A 26 -3.86 4.87 -1.41
CA PHE A 26 -4.08 4.48 -0.03
C PHE A 26 -4.84 5.56 0.75
N MET A 27 -4.42 6.84 0.64
CA MET A 27 -5.09 7.98 1.29
C MET A 27 -6.55 8.10 0.83
N ALA A 28 -6.81 7.95 -0.47
CA ALA A 28 -8.17 8.01 -1.03
C ALA A 28 -9.07 6.90 -0.46
N GLY A 29 -8.57 5.66 -0.39
CA GLY A 29 -9.29 4.54 0.20
C GLY A 29 -9.55 4.72 1.70
N ALA A 30 -8.59 5.26 2.44
CA ALA A 30 -8.78 5.55 3.86
C ALA A 30 -9.82 6.65 4.09
N ARG A 31 -9.79 7.74 3.30
CA ARG A 31 -10.78 8.83 3.38
C ARG A 31 -12.18 8.41 2.94
N GLU A 32 -12.30 7.46 2.03
CA GLU A 32 -13.61 6.88 1.67
C GLU A 32 -14.27 6.18 2.86
N MET A 33 -13.47 5.53 3.70
CA MET A 33 -13.96 4.84 4.90
C MET A 33 -14.14 5.76 6.10
N ASN A 34 -13.33 6.81 6.21
CA ASN A 34 -13.39 7.79 7.29
C ASN A 34 -12.85 9.13 6.78
N SER A 35 -13.74 10.11 6.60
CA SER A 35 -13.38 11.45 6.12
C SER A 35 -12.49 12.24 7.09
N ASP A 36 -12.48 11.87 8.37
CA ASP A 36 -11.74 12.59 9.42
C ASP A 36 -10.30 12.05 9.59
N VAL A 37 -9.92 11.05 8.78
CA VAL A 37 -8.55 10.52 8.82
C VAL A 37 -7.54 11.56 8.34
N THR A 38 -6.44 11.67 9.05
CA THR A 38 -5.30 12.54 8.73
C THR A 38 -4.05 11.71 8.48
N PHE A 39 -3.11 12.27 7.72
CA PHE A 39 -1.89 11.58 7.33
C PHE A 39 -0.65 12.36 7.73
N LEU A 40 0.35 11.63 8.24
CA LEU A 40 1.72 12.08 8.39
C LEU A 40 2.54 11.41 7.30
N VAL A 41 3.25 12.19 6.48
CA VAL A 41 3.99 11.72 5.31
C VAL A 41 5.45 12.10 5.42
N ASN A 42 6.35 11.17 5.16
CA ASN A 42 7.78 11.43 5.04
C ASN A 42 8.41 10.58 3.94
N PHE A 43 9.39 11.14 3.24
CA PHE A 43 10.22 10.43 2.27
C PHE A 43 11.65 10.33 2.78
N LEU A 44 12.25 9.16 2.58
CA LEU A 44 13.59 8.86 3.11
C LEU A 44 14.71 9.36 2.21
N ASP A 45 14.40 9.67 0.93
CA ASP A 45 15.40 9.88 -0.12
C ASP A 45 16.37 8.67 -0.25
N SER A 46 15.83 7.47 -0.01
CA SER A 46 16.55 6.20 -0.11
C SER A 46 15.60 5.07 -0.45
N TRP A 47 16.04 4.13 -1.30
CA TRP A 47 15.29 2.90 -1.57
C TRP A 47 15.45 1.86 -0.46
N TYR A 48 16.55 1.90 0.29
CA TYR A 48 16.78 0.95 1.37
C TYR A 48 17.59 1.60 2.52
N ASP A 49 16.88 2.02 3.54
CA ASP A 49 17.45 2.52 4.80
C ASP A 49 16.48 2.18 5.95
N PRO A 50 16.44 0.90 6.38
CA PRO A 50 15.53 0.47 7.43
C PRO A 50 15.69 1.23 8.76
N PRO A 51 16.90 1.58 9.23
CA PRO A 51 17.06 2.40 10.43
C PRO A 51 16.39 3.76 10.31
N LYS A 52 16.59 4.49 9.21
CA LYS A 52 15.98 5.80 8.96
C LYS A 52 14.45 5.70 8.82
N ALA A 53 13.96 4.63 8.15
CA ALA A 53 12.53 4.36 8.05
C ALA A 53 11.89 4.13 9.42
N LYS A 54 12.55 3.38 10.29
CA LYS A 54 12.11 3.09 11.64
C LYS A 54 12.07 4.36 12.52
N GLU A 55 13.11 5.20 12.44
CA GLU A 55 13.12 6.50 13.15
C GLU A 55 11.98 7.41 12.69
N SER A 56 11.76 7.51 11.37
CA SER A 56 10.65 8.27 10.80
C SER A 56 9.29 7.75 11.30
N ALA A 57 9.11 6.42 11.32
CA ALA A 57 7.89 5.80 11.82
C ALA A 57 7.69 6.05 13.32
N PHE A 58 8.74 6.01 14.14
CA PHE A 58 8.65 6.38 15.55
C PHE A 58 8.18 7.82 15.74
N ALA A 59 8.73 8.77 15.00
CA ALA A 59 8.32 10.17 15.09
C ALA A 59 6.82 10.35 14.76
N MET A 60 6.31 9.62 13.75
CA MET A 60 4.89 9.64 13.39
C MET A 60 4.01 9.00 14.46
N ILE A 61 4.45 7.88 15.04
CA ILE A 61 3.72 7.21 16.13
C ILE A 61 3.69 8.10 17.37
N ASP A 62 4.80 8.75 17.71
CA ASP A 62 4.87 9.69 18.83
C ASP A 62 4.01 10.95 18.57
N ALA A 63 3.76 11.30 17.30
CA ALA A 63 2.82 12.34 16.87
C ALA A 63 1.35 11.85 16.78
N GLY A 64 1.06 10.60 17.15
CA GLY A 64 -0.29 10.08 17.28
C GLY A 64 -0.72 9.05 16.23
N ALA A 65 0.12 8.69 15.27
CA ALA A 65 -0.23 7.65 14.31
C ALA A 65 -0.37 6.28 15.00
N ASP A 66 -1.46 5.56 14.70
CA ASP A 66 -1.71 4.23 15.25
C ASP A 66 -1.76 3.13 14.17
N VAL A 67 -1.78 3.53 12.90
CA VAL A 67 -1.62 2.66 11.74
C VAL A 67 -0.52 3.24 10.84
N MET A 68 0.38 2.38 10.38
CA MET A 68 1.49 2.77 9.50
C MET A 68 1.33 2.15 8.11
N TYR A 69 1.49 2.93 7.05
CA TYR A 69 1.69 2.39 5.70
C TYR A 69 3.18 2.16 5.47
N ALA A 70 3.57 0.89 5.47
CA ALA A 70 4.95 0.45 5.40
C ALA A 70 5.36 0.28 3.92
N GLU A 71 5.52 1.38 3.20
CA GLU A 71 6.05 1.35 1.84
C GLU A 71 7.54 0.95 1.85
N ARG A 72 8.26 1.23 2.96
CA ARG A 72 9.66 0.86 3.16
C ARG A 72 9.86 -0.10 4.34
N PHE A 73 10.92 -0.93 4.24
CA PHE A 73 11.38 -1.79 5.35
C PHE A 73 11.82 -0.94 6.54
N GLY A 74 11.57 -1.42 7.76
CA GLY A 74 11.84 -0.71 9.01
C GLY A 74 10.59 -0.08 9.63
N VAL A 75 9.59 0.27 8.83
CA VAL A 75 8.34 0.87 9.34
C VAL A 75 7.54 -0.11 10.18
N ALA A 76 7.41 -1.37 9.72
CA ALA A 76 6.72 -2.42 10.46
C ALA A 76 7.45 -2.77 11.78
N ASP A 77 8.79 -2.69 11.79
CA ASP A 77 9.59 -2.88 13.02
C ASP A 77 9.22 -1.84 14.09
N ALA A 78 9.06 -0.57 13.69
CA ALA A 78 8.62 0.49 14.60
C ALA A 78 7.21 0.25 15.12
N ALA A 79 6.30 -0.21 14.25
CA ALA A 79 4.93 -0.54 14.64
C ALA A 79 4.89 -1.67 15.67
N VAL A 80 5.68 -2.73 15.50
CA VAL A 80 5.83 -3.82 16.49
C VAL A 80 6.30 -3.28 17.83
N GLU A 81 7.39 -2.52 17.85
CA GLU A 81 8.00 -2.02 19.08
C GLU A 81 7.09 -1.06 19.85
N ARG A 82 6.18 -0.38 19.18
CA ARG A 82 5.22 0.55 19.78
C ARG A 82 3.81 -0.06 19.96
N GLY A 83 3.63 -1.34 19.63
CA GLY A 83 2.33 -2.02 19.71
C GLY A 83 1.27 -1.42 18.79
N LYS A 84 1.69 -0.86 17.65
CA LYS A 84 0.84 -0.28 16.63
C LYS A 84 0.60 -1.25 15.48
N LYS A 85 -0.25 -0.87 14.52
CA LYS A 85 -0.57 -1.69 13.36
C LYS A 85 0.15 -1.16 12.10
N ALA A 86 0.30 -2.04 11.11
CA ALA A 86 0.86 -1.64 9.82
C ALA A 86 0.15 -2.32 8.65
N ILE A 87 0.27 -1.68 7.49
CA ILE A 87 -0.12 -2.21 6.18
C ILE A 87 1.17 -2.43 5.39
N GLY A 88 1.40 -3.65 4.93
CA GLY A 88 2.56 -4.01 4.11
C GLY A 88 2.40 -3.63 2.64
N ASN A 89 3.52 -3.61 1.92
CA ASN A 89 3.57 -3.29 0.50
C ASN A 89 4.48 -4.28 -0.24
N VAL A 90 4.17 -4.58 -1.49
CA VAL A 90 4.85 -5.46 -2.44
C VAL A 90 4.72 -6.95 -2.10
N ILE A 91 5.03 -7.37 -0.89
CA ILE A 91 5.01 -8.77 -0.43
C ILE A 91 4.20 -8.91 0.86
N ASP A 92 3.74 -10.14 1.13
CA ASP A 92 3.08 -10.45 2.41
C ASP A 92 4.13 -10.59 3.52
N THR A 93 4.06 -9.70 4.50
CA THR A 93 4.95 -9.67 5.66
C THR A 93 4.24 -10.08 6.97
N ALA A 94 3.02 -10.60 6.92
CA ALA A 94 2.26 -10.96 8.11
C ALA A 94 2.97 -12.01 8.99
N ASN A 95 3.69 -12.95 8.38
CA ASN A 95 4.45 -13.96 9.11
C ASN A 95 5.69 -13.39 9.81
N ASP A 96 6.28 -12.33 9.27
CA ASP A 96 7.46 -11.67 9.86
C ASP A 96 7.06 -10.76 11.04
N TYR A 97 5.83 -10.23 11.00
CA TYR A 97 5.30 -9.30 11.99
C TYR A 97 3.92 -9.74 12.50
N PRO A 98 3.83 -10.91 13.16
CA PRO A 98 2.54 -11.48 13.59
C PRO A 98 1.81 -10.53 14.55
N GLY A 99 0.50 -10.38 14.32
CA GLY A 99 -0.34 -9.50 15.13
C GLY A 99 -0.19 -8.00 14.83
N THR A 100 0.69 -7.61 13.92
CA THR A 100 0.97 -6.21 13.55
C THR A 100 0.47 -5.87 12.16
N ILE A 101 0.75 -6.71 11.16
CA ILE A 101 0.33 -6.49 9.78
C ILE A 101 -1.15 -6.83 9.62
N LEU A 102 -1.96 -5.83 9.29
CA LEU A 102 -3.40 -5.98 9.02
C LEU A 102 -3.67 -6.56 7.64
N ALA A 103 -2.92 -6.08 6.67
CA ALA A 103 -2.97 -6.50 5.28
C ALA A 103 -1.68 -6.12 4.56
N SER A 104 -1.42 -6.74 3.41
CA SER A 104 -0.32 -6.36 2.52
C SER A 104 -0.83 -6.24 1.09
N ALA A 105 -0.49 -5.15 0.41
CA ALA A 105 -0.69 -5.02 -1.03
C ALA A 105 0.40 -5.82 -1.75
N LEU A 106 -0.02 -6.80 -2.54
CA LEU A 106 0.89 -7.72 -3.23
C LEU A 106 1.04 -7.33 -4.69
N TRP A 107 2.27 -7.37 -5.18
CA TRP A 107 2.59 -7.20 -6.58
C TRP A 107 2.84 -8.56 -7.23
N HIS A 108 2.22 -8.76 -8.38
CA HIS A 108 2.36 -9.96 -9.20
C HIS A 108 2.99 -9.58 -10.54
N MET A 109 4.32 -9.54 -10.57
CA MET A 109 5.09 -9.16 -11.77
C MET A 109 4.90 -10.16 -12.91
N GLU A 110 4.48 -11.39 -12.61
CA GLU A 110 4.25 -12.47 -13.56
C GLU A 110 3.26 -12.05 -14.66
N ALA A 111 2.20 -11.33 -14.30
CA ALA A 111 1.19 -10.89 -15.28
C ALA A 111 1.79 -10.02 -16.40
N THR A 112 2.70 -9.10 -16.05
CA THR A 112 3.41 -8.24 -17.00
C THR A 112 4.48 -9.02 -17.76
N ILE A 113 5.26 -9.86 -17.06
CA ILE A 113 6.35 -10.64 -17.64
C ILE A 113 5.82 -11.66 -18.63
N ASP A 114 4.78 -12.42 -18.27
CA ASP A 114 4.17 -13.44 -19.12
C ASP A 114 3.56 -12.81 -20.38
N LYS A 115 2.95 -11.63 -20.25
CA LYS A 115 2.44 -10.89 -21.41
C LYS A 115 3.56 -10.50 -22.37
N ALA A 116 4.68 -9.98 -21.86
CA ALA A 116 5.81 -9.58 -22.68
C ALA A 116 6.48 -10.80 -23.36
N ILE A 117 6.72 -11.89 -22.60
CA ILE A 117 7.30 -13.13 -23.11
C ILE A 117 6.40 -13.75 -24.18
N GLY A 118 5.09 -13.82 -23.95
CA GLY A 118 4.13 -14.34 -24.93
C GLY A 118 4.18 -13.56 -26.22
N ALA A 119 4.17 -12.23 -26.15
CA ALA A 119 4.25 -11.36 -27.32
C ALA A 119 5.56 -11.55 -28.11
N VAL A 120 6.69 -11.76 -27.43
CA VAL A 120 7.96 -12.10 -28.09
C VAL A 120 7.88 -13.47 -28.75
N ALA A 121 7.31 -14.47 -28.09
CA ALA A 121 7.22 -15.83 -28.61
C ALA A 121 6.34 -15.95 -29.85
N ASP A 122 5.25 -15.18 -29.94
CA ASP A 122 4.33 -15.18 -31.09
C ASP A 122 4.67 -14.11 -32.14
N GLY A 123 5.72 -13.32 -31.92
CA GLY A 123 6.19 -12.30 -32.86
C GLY A 123 5.34 -11.01 -32.87
N SER A 124 4.45 -10.83 -31.93
CA SER A 124 3.58 -9.64 -31.82
C SER A 124 4.14 -8.54 -30.89
N TYR A 125 5.33 -8.73 -30.32
CA TYR A 125 5.91 -7.76 -29.41
C TYR A 125 6.11 -6.39 -30.07
N THR A 126 5.60 -5.37 -29.38
CA THR A 126 5.85 -3.96 -29.69
C THR A 126 6.36 -3.25 -28.44
N ALA A 127 7.19 -2.23 -28.59
CA ALA A 127 7.55 -1.35 -27.49
C ALA A 127 6.32 -0.50 -27.12
N ASP A 128 5.68 -0.82 -25.99
CA ASP A 128 4.44 -0.21 -25.53
C ASP A 128 4.42 -0.12 -24.02
N ASP A 129 3.44 0.60 -23.46
CA ASP A 129 3.21 0.67 -22.03
C ASP A 129 2.48 -0.59 -21.55
N TYR A 130 3.21 -1.46 -20.87
CA TYR A 130 2.70 -2.68 -20.26
C TYR A 130 2.22 -2.48 -18.81
N SER A 131 2.26 -1.26 -18.27
CA SER A 131 1.91 -0.98 -16.86
C SER A 131 0.48 -1.42 -16.50
N GLN A 132 -0.45 -1.43 -17.45
CA GLN A 132 -1.82 -1.92 -17.22
C GLN A 132 -1.88 -3.35 -16.68
N TYR A 133 -0.90 -4.20 -17.00
CA TYR A 133 -0.85 -5.58 -16.53
C TYR A 133 -0.42 -5.70 -15.07
N SER A 134 0.10 -4.62 -14.47
CA SER A 134 0.35 -4.54 -13.02
C SER A 134 -0.91 -4.29 -12.21
N PHE A 135 -2.04 -3.97 -12.84
CA PHE A 135 -3.29 -3.67 -12.15
C PHE A 135 -4.03 -4.95 -11.72
N MET A 136 -4.82 -4.82 -10.66
CA MET A 136 -5.64 -5.90 -10.12
C MET A 136 -6.58 -6.52 -11.17
N ALA A 137 -7.12 -5.72 -12.10
CA ALA A 137 -7.96 -6.19 -13.20
C ALA A 137 -7.26 -7.22 -14.10
N HIS A 138 -5.93 -7.19 -14.19
CA HIS A 138 -5.10 -8.14 -14.94
C HIS A 138 -4.33 -9.12 -14.04
N ASN A 139 -4.73 -9.26 -12.76
CA ASN A 139 -4.04 -10.06 -11.75
C ASN A 139 -2.61 -9.58 -11.41
N GLY A 140 -2.23 -8.35 -11.77
CA GLY A 140 -0.95 -7.78 -11.42
C GLY A 140 -0.85 -7.28 -9.97
N GLY A 141 -1.96 -7.27 -9.24
CA GLY A 141 -2.02 -6.93 -7.82
C GLY A 141 -3.11 -7.67 -7.08
N SER A 142 -2.91 -7.90 -5.79
CA SER A 142 -3.90 -8.47 -4.87
C SER A 142 -3.68 -7.99 -3.44
N LEU A 143 -4.52 -8.44 -2.50
CA LEU A 143 -4.37 -8.17 -1.08
C LEU A 143 -4.24 -9.49 -0.30
N ALA A 144 -3.25 -9.58 0.59
CA ALA A 144 -3.23 -10.51 1.71
C ALA A 144 -3.83 -9.79 2.92
N ILE A 145 -4.76 -10.43 3.64
CA ILE A 145 -5.47 -9.82 4.78
C ILE A 145 -5.40 -10.78 5.96
N ASP A 146 -4.92 -10.30 7.10
CA ASP A 146 -5.04 -11.04 8.36
C ASP A 146 -6.47 -10.90 8.90
N LYS A 147 -7.30 -11.90 8.60
CA LYS A 147 -8.70 -11.94 9.02
C LYS A 147 -8.90 -12.09 10.52
N SER A 148 -7.84 -12.37 11.29
CA SER A 148 -7.90 -12.39 12.75
C SER A 148 -7.79 -10.97 13.35
N LEU A 149 -7.20 -10.03 12.61
CA LEU A 149 -6.98 -8.65 13.03
C LEU A 149 -7.97 -7.66 12.38
N VAL A 150 -8.56 -8.02 11.23
CA VAL A 150 -9.46 -7.16 10.48
C VAL A 150 -10.92 -7.61 10.68
N PRO A 151 -11.82 -6.71 11.10
CA PRO A 151 -13.24 -7.05 11.31
C PRO A 151 -13.91 -7.63 10.07
N ALA A 152 -14.80 -8.61 10.24
CA ALA A 152 -15.43 -9.34 9.13
C ALA A 152 -16.21 -8.43 8.14
N ASN A 153 -16.86 -7.38 8.65
CA ASN A 153 -17.54 -6.39 7.82
C ASN A 153 -16.55 -5.58 6.96
N VAL A 154 -15.35 -5.31 7.46
CA VAL A 154 -14.30 -4.63 6.70
C VAL A 154 -13.74 -5.57 5.62
N VAL A 155 -13.49 -6.84 5.95
CA VAL A 155 -13.09 -7.86 4.95
C VAL A 155 -14.12 -7.96 3.82
N ALA A 156 -15.42 -7.95 4.15
CA ALA A 156 -16.49 -7.98 3.14
C ALA A 156 -16.50 -6.71 2.26
N ALA A 157 -16.28 -5.53 2.85
CA ALA A 157 -16.19 -4.28 2.10
C ALA A 157 -14.97 -4.25 1.15
N ILE A 158 -13.82 -4.78 1.60
CA ILE A 158 -12.63 -4.94 0.76
C ILE A 158 -12.94 -5.86 -0.43
N ALA A 159 -13.54 -7.02 -0.19
CA ALA A 159 -13.88 -7.97 -1.26
C ALA A 159 -14.85 -7.35 -2.29
N ALA A 160 -15.80 -6.55 -1.85
CA ALA A 160 -16.71 -5.82 -2.75
C ALA A 160 -15.95 -4.77 -3.58
N LYS A 161 -15.01 -4.05 -2.98
CA LYS A 161 -14.18 -3.06 -3.69
C LYS A 161 -13.25 -3.75 -4.70
N GLU A 162 -12.62 -4.87 -4.34
CA GLU A 162 -11.81 -5.67 -5.28
C GLU A 162 -12.63 -6.13 -6.49
N ALA A 163 -13.85 -6.62 -6.27
CA ALA A 163 -14.75 -7.01 -7.35
C ALA A 163 -15.06 -5.83 -8.28
N ALA A 164 -15.38 -4.66 -7.73
CA ALA A 164 -15.68 -3.45 -8.50
C ALA A 164 -14.47 -2.93 -9.30
N ILE A 165 -13.23 -3.08 -8.76
CA ILE A 165 -12.00 -2.77 -9.51
C ILE A 165 -11.81 -3.75 -10.67
N ARG A 166 -12.04 -5.05 -10.44
CA ARG A 166 -11.85 -6.10 -11.45
C ARG A 166 -12.85 -6.02 -12.59
N ASP A 167 -14.09 -5.66 -12.32
CA ASP A 167 -15.14 -5.52 -13.33
C ASP A 167 -15.17 -4.11 -13.98
N GLY A 168 -14.34 -3.18 -13.51
CA GLY A 168 -14.22 -1.82 -14.03
C GLY A 168 -15.29 -0.85 -13.59
N SER A 169 -16.20 -1.25 -12.68
CA SER A 169 -17.22 -0.35 -12.13
C SER A 169 -16.64 0.66 -11.14
N PHE A 170 -15.44 0.40 -10.62
CA PHE A 170 -14.66 1.35 -9.82
C PHE A 170 -13.26 1.51 -10.40
N VAL A 171 -12.86 2.74 -10.65
CA VAL A 171 -11.53 3.08 -11.15
C VAL A 171 -10.78 3.88 -10.10
N VAL A 172 -9.57 3.40 -9.74
CA VAL A 172 -8.69 4.13 -8.82
C VAL A 172 -8.12 5.34 -9.56
N THR A 173 -8.32 6.53 -8.99
CA THR A 173 -7.75 7.77 -9.55
C THR A 173 -6.24 7.77 -9.35
N ILE A 174 -5.50 7.98 -10.43
CA ILE A 174 -4.04 8.15 -10.39
C ILE A 174 -3.74 9.61 -10.05
N ASN A 175 -2.91 9.82 -9.03
CA ASN A 175 -2.35 11.10 -8.67
C ASN A 175 -0.85 10.96 -8.45
N ASP A 176 -0.05 11.63 -9.28
CA ASP A 176 1.42 11.57 -9.28
C ASP A 176 2.07 12.74 -8.50
N GLU A 177 1.28 13.65 -7.95
CA GLU A 177 1.79 14.74 -7.12
C GLU A 177 2.41 14.21 -5.83
N THR A 178 3.39 14.92 -5.28
CA THR A 178 4.00 14.54 -4.00
C THR A 178 2.98 14.68 -2.88
N PRO A 179 2.62 13.58 -2.18
CA PRO A 179 1.74 13.67 -1.03
C PRO A 179 2.42 14.39 0.13
N VAL A 180 1.63 15.14 0.88
CA VAL A 180 2.09 15.90 2.05
C VAL A 180 1.26 15.53 3.27
N SER A 181 1.82 15.80 4.46
CA SER A 181 1.08 15.64 5.71
C SER A 181 -0.11 16.61 5.76
N ASP A 182 -1.20 16.13 6.34
CA ASP A 182 -2.30 17.00 6.73
C ASP A 182 -1.87 17.86 7.94
N ASN A 183 -2.32 19.11 8.01
CA ASN A 183 -1.99 20.05 9.08
C ASN A 183 -2.91 19.89 10.29
#